data_5036ef3243dd4feb07ca3de20d0843d5
#
_entry.id   5036ef3243dd4feb07ca3de20d0843d5
#
_cell.length_a   1.000
_cell.length_b   1.000
_cell.length_c   1.000
_cell.angle_alpha   90.00
_cell.angle_beta   90.00
_cell.angle_gamma   90.00
#
_symmetry.space_group_name_H-M   'P 1'
#
loop_
_entity.id
_entity.type
_entity.pdbx_description
1 polymer ?
#
loop_
_entity_poly.entity_id
_entity_poly.type
_entity_poly.pdbx_seq_one_letter_code
_entity_poly.pdbx_strand_id
1 'polypeptide(L)'
;MEKILVAMDPMRTNFYACIHALNLAKRIKARVLFLLVFSQPARRIKRPFEEEIAVSVKRRLESFIEEGRSEGIAVDYYLVYGDYENEIVSFVHENRITLLVVESPVEHGHLSEGFKHFLEKIRHRINCRIEVVNEKPVISERKEDSSVASVPTDSGK
;
A
#
# COMPACT_ATOMS: atom_id res chain seq x y z
N MET A 1 -13.74 11.49 10.56
CA MET A 1 -13.58 10.83 9.26
C MET A 1 -12.29 10.02 9.24
N GLU A 2 -12.38 8.79 8.77
CA GLU A 2 -11.18 7.96 8.63
C GLU A 2 -10.28 8.51 7.55
N LYS A 3 -8.99 8.44 7.82
CA LYS A 3 -7.97 8.81 6.83
C LYS A 3 -7.08 7.61 6.60
N ILE A 4 -7.09 7.11 5.39
CA ILE A 4 -6.31 5.93 5.01
C ILE A 4 -5.08 6.38 4.25
N LEU A 5 -3.93 5.96 4.72
CA LEU A 5 -2.66 6.19 4.01
C LEU A 5 -2.22 4.88 3.38
N VAL A 6 -1.98 4.92 2.08
CA VAL A 6 -1.38 3.78 1.37
C VAL A 6 0.06 4.17 1.07
N ALA A 7 0.99 3.49 1.74
CA ALA A 7 2.42 3.77 1.53
C ALA A 7 2.98 2.76 0.53
N MET A 8 3.69 3.28 -0.47
CA MET A 8 4.18 2.45 -1.56
C MET A 8 5.62 2.75 -1.91
N ASP A 9 6.35 1.71 -2.20
CA ASP A 9 7.67 1.80 -2.82
C ASP A 9 7.43 1.69 -4.33
N PRO A 10 7.68 2.75 -5.11
CA PRO A 10 7.37 2.73 -6.53
C PRO A 10 8.12 1.66 -7.32
N MET A 11 9.23 1.16 -6.78
CA MET A 11 10.02 0.14 -7.46
C MET A 11 9.47 -1.27 -7.25
N ARG A 12 8.49 -1.44 -6.36
CA ARG A 12 8.00 -2.76 -5.99
C ARG A 12 6.48 -2.88 -5.95
N THR A 13 5.75 -1.80 -6.16
CA THR A 13 4.31 -1.83 -5.95
C THR A 13 3.58 -2.59 -7.06
N ASN A 14 2.57 -3.35 -6.65
CA ASN A 14 1.63 -4.00 -7.55
C ASN A 14 0.25 -3.35 -7.47
N PHE A 15 0.13 -2.27 -6.72
CA PHE A 15 -1.09 -1.48 -6.57
C PHE A 15 -2.24 -2.21 -5.89
N TYR A 16 -2.03 -3.40 -5.33
CA TYR A 16 -3.08 -4.10 -4.61
C TYR A 16 -3.55 -3.33 -3.38
N ALA A 17 -2.62 -2.65 -2.71
CA ALA A 17 -2.98 -1.84 -1.56
C ALA A 17 -3.86 -0.66 -1.96
N CYS A 18 -3.64 -0.10 -3.15
CA CYS A 18 -4.49 0.98 -3.66
C CYS A 18 -5.92 0.48 -3.87
N ILE A 19 -6.05 -0.68 -4.51
CA ILE A 19 -7.37 -1.26 -4.76
C ILE A 19 -8.07 -1.56 -3.45
N HIS A 20 -7.34 -2.14 -2.50
CA HIS A 20 -7.89 -2.46 -1.19
C HIS A 20 -8.39 -1.21 -0.47
N ALA A 21 -7.58 -0.16 -0.47
CA ALA A 21 -7.92 1.07 0.23
C ALA A 21 -9.14 1.76 -0.39
N LEU A 22 -9.22 1.77 -1.72
CA LEU A 22 -10.36 2.37 -2.40
C LEU A 22 -11.63 1.60 -2.13
N ASN A 23 -11.56 0.27 -2.14
CA ASN A 23 -12.73 -0.55 -1.82
C ASN A 23 -13.18 -0.33 -0.38
N LEU A 24 -12.24 -0.22 0.54
CA LEU A 24 -12.58 0.04 1.93
C LEU A 24 -13.20 1.43 2.09
N ALA A 25 -12.63 2.44 1.42
CA ALA A 25 -13.11 3.81 1.52
C ALA A 25 -14.55 3.97 1.03
N LYS A 26 -14.95 3.16 0.06
CA LYS A 26 -16.34 3.17 -0.40
C LYS A 26 -17.31 2.78 0.70
N ARG A 27 -16.89 1.85 1.56
CA ARG A 27 -17.78 1.32 2.60
C ARG A 27 -17.81 2.17 3.86
N ILE A 28 -16.69 2.82 4.19
CA ILE A 28 -16.61 3.54 5.46
C ILE A 28 -16.47 5.04 5.30
N LYS A 29 -16.59 5.55 4.09
CA LYS A 29 -16.48 6.98 3.80
C LYS A 29 -15.18 7.57 4.34
N ALA A 30 -14.07 7.02 3.89
CA ALA A 30 -12.76 7.48 4.31
C ALA A 30 -12.13 8.35 3.22
N ARG A 31 -11.20 9.19 3.64
CA ARG A 31 -10.31 9.88 2.72
C ARG A 31 -9.10 8.99 2.48
N VAL A 32 -8.62 8.92 1.25
CA VAL A 32 -7.49 8.08 0.88
C VAL A 32 -6.34 8.95 0.41
N LEU A 33 -5.15 8.71 0.95
CA LEU A 33 -3.93 9.39 0.57
C LEU A 33 -2.91 8.33 0.14
N PHE A 34 -2.42 8.46 -1.09
CA PHE A 34 -1.36 7.59 -1.58
C PHE A 34 -0.02 8.28 -1.39
N LEU A 35 0.93 7.58 -0.80
CA LEU A 35 2.27 8.12 -0.57
C LEU A 35 3.29 7.26 -1.29
N LEU A 36 3.95 7.85 -2.29
CA LEU A 36 5.05 7.21 -3.00
C LEU A 36 6.35 7.67 -2.36
N VAL A 37 7.10 6.75 -1.79
CA VAL A 37 8.38 7.05 -1.16
C VAL A 37 9.50 6.56 -2.05
N PHE A 38 10.27 7.48 -2.60
CA PHE A 38 11.43 7.16 -3.41
C PHE A 38 12.65 7.17 -2.51
N SER A 39 13.36 6.05 -2.47
CA SER A 39 14.60 5.99 -1.72
C SER A 39 15.64 6.88 -2.38
N GLN A 40 16.35 7.68 -1.57
CA GLN A 40 17.43 8.46 -2.10
C GLN A 40 18.68 7.57 -2.13
N PRO A 41 19.26 7.34 -3.29
CA PRO A 41 20.52 6.61 -3.33
C PRO A 41 21.59 7.46 -2.67
N ALA A 42 22.53 6.80 -1.99
CA ALA A 42 23.65 7.47 -1.33
C ALA A 42 24.46 8.31 -2.32
N ARG A 43 24.38 7.96 -3.60
CA ARG A 43 24.97 8.75 -4.69
C ARG A 43 23.82 9.05 -5.65
N ARG A 44 23.72 10.29 -6.05
CA ARG A 44 22.64 10.76 -6.90
C ARG A 44 22.83 10.33 -8.36
N ILE A 45 22.98 9.06 -8.57
CA ILE A 45 23.02 8.53 -9.93
C ILE A 45 21.65 7.99 -10.22
N LYS A 46 20.85 8.77 -10.92
CA LYS A 46 19.55 8.29 -11.38
C LYS A 46 19.81 7.36 -12.55
N ARG A 47 19.38 6.14 -12.40
CA ARG A 47 19.42 5.21 -13.49
C ARG A 47 18.24 5.53 -14.43
N PRO A 48 18.44 5.52 -15.74
CA PRO A 48 17.37 5.88 -16.67
C PRO A 48 16.07 5.10 -16.47
N PHE A 49 16.17 3.80 -16.15
CA PHE A 49 14.98 2.98 -15.98
C PHE A 49 14.18 3.37 -14.72
N GLU A 50 14.80 3.99 -13.74
CA GLU A 50 14.08 4.44 -12.55
C GLU A 50 13.12 5.57 -12.89
N GLU A 51 13.51 6.46 -13.78
CA GLU A 51 12.63 7.53 -14.22
C GLU A 51 11.45 6.97 -15.01
N GLU A 52 11.69 5.97 -15.84
CA GLU A 52 10.62 5.33 -16.59
C GLU A 52 9.62 4.65 -15.66
N ILE A 53 10.14 3.96 -14.64
CA ILE A 53 9.29 3.31 -13.65
C ILE A 53 8.49 4.35 -12.88
N ALA A 54 9.14 5.44 -12.47
CA ALA A 54 8.46 6.50 -11.73
C ALA A 54 7.32 7.10 -12.55
N VAL A 55 7.55 7.35 -13.82
CA VAL A 55 6.51 7.89 -14.70
C VAL A 55 5.36 6.89 -14.86
N SER A 56 5.68 5.62 -15.04
CA SER A 56 4.69 4.59 -15.23
C SER A 56 3.83 4.42 -13.95
N VAL A 57 4.47 4.38 -12.80
CA VAL A 57 3.77 4.25 -11.52
C VAL A 57 2.88 5.45 -11.28
N LYS A 58 3.39 6.64 -11.53
CA LYS A 58 2.62 7.86 -11.35
C LYS A 58 1.38 7.88 -12.23
N ARG A 59 1.53 7.48 -13.49
CA ARG A 59 0.42 7.43 -14.43
C ARG A 59 -0.65 6.43 -13.95
N ARG A 60 -0.21 5.27 -13.51
CA ARG A 60 -1.12 4.26 -12.99
C ARG A 60 -1.84 4.75 -11.74
N LEU A 61 -1.10 5.41 -10.87
CA LEU A 61 -1.67 5.97 -9.66
C LEU A 61 -2.72 7.02 -9.96
N GLU A 62 -2.46 7.88 -10.94
CA GLU A 62 -3.43 8.89 -11.36
C GLU A 62 -4.71 8.27 -11.86
N SER A 63 -4.61 7.12 -12.50
CA SER A 63 -5.78 6.38 -12.96
C SER A 63 -6.63 5.90 -11.77
N PHE A 64 -5.99 5.39 -10.72
CA PHE A 64 -6.72 4.99 -9.51
C PHE A 64 -7.36 6.18 -8.82
N ILE A 65 -6.69 7.32 -8.83
CA ILE A 65 -7.23 8.55 -8.23
C ILE A 65 -8.48 8.99 -8.97
N GLU A 66 -8.42 8.99 -10.29
CA GLU A 66 -9.55 9.36 -11.11
C GLU A 66 -10.74 8.44 -10.88
N GLU A 67 -10.47 7.16 -10.82
CA GLU A 67 -11.52 6.17 -10.56
C GLU A 67 -12.16 6.41 -9.19
N GLY A 68 -11.34 6.61 -8.16
CA GLY A 68 -11.83 6.86 -6.82
C GLY A 68 -12.68 8.10 -6.74
N ARG A 69 -12.23 9.18 -7.37
CA ARG A 69 -12.95 10.44 -7.36
C ARG A 69 -14.28 10.32 -8.10
N SER A 70 -14.32 9.55 -9.17
CA SER A 70 -15.57 9.33 -9.91
C SER A 70 -16.60 8.59 -9.07
N GLU A 71 -16.15 7.90 -8.04
CA GLU A 71 -17.03 7.18 -7.12
C GLU A 71 -17.28 7.95 -5.82
N GLY A 72 -16.88 9.21 -5.80
CA GLY A 72 -17.13 10.08 -4.65
C GLY A 72 -16.13 9.97 -3.52
N ILE A 73 -14.98 9.32 -3.74
CA ILE A 73 -13.95 9.20 -2.72
C ILE A 73 -12.99 10.37 -2.83
N ALA A 74 -12.65 10.98 -1.69
CA ALA A 74 -11.61 12.01 -1.65
C ALA A 74 -10.26 11.30 -1.67
N VAL A 75 -9.54 11.43 -2.79
CA VAL A 75 -8.27 10.76 -2.99
C VAL A 75 -7.22 11.76 -3.46
N ASP A 76 -6.05 11.72 -2.85
CA ASP A 76 -4.90 12.53 -3.27
C ASP A 76 -3.65 11.68 -3.20
N TYR A 77 -2.57 12.16 -3.80
CA TYR A 77 -1.30 11.46 -3.72
C TYR A 77 -0.15 12.43 -3.50
N TYR A 78 0.92 11.90 -2.94
CA TYR A 78 2.12 12.65 -2.60
C TYR A 78 3.35 11.85 -2.95
N LEU A 79 4.38 12.55 -3.40
CA LEU A 79 5.68 11.98 -3.72
C LEU A 79 6.70 12.55 -2.76
N VAL A 80 7.48 11.67 -2.11
CA VAL A 80 8.54 12.10 -1.22
C VAL A 80 9.80 11.31 -1.51
N TYR A 81 10.94 11.91 -1.19
CA TYR A 81 12.24 11.25 -1.32
C TYR A 81 12.83 11.13 0.08
N GLY A 82 13.24 9.94 0.45
CA GLY A 82 13.82 9.73 1.76
C GLY A 82 13.76 8.29 2.19
N ASP A 83 13.96 8.10 3.48
CA ASP A 83 13.89 6.77 4.07
C ASP A 83 12.42 6.34 4.20
N TYR A 84 12.13 5.15 3.71
CA TYR A 84 10.76 4.65 3.63
C TYR A 84 10.05 4.70 4.98
N GLU A 85 10.66 4.14 6.00
CA GLU A 85 10.05 4.11 7.33
C GLU A 85 9.86 5.53 7.90
N ASN A 86 10.89 6.35 7.83
CA ASN A 86 10.82 7.70 8.40
C ASN A 86 9.79 8.57 7.71
N GLU A 87 9.68 8.48 6.39
CA GLU A 87 8.72 9.28 5.66
C GLU A 87 7.29 8.86 5.97
N ILE A 88 7.07 7.56 6.13
CA ILE A 88 5.74 7.07 6.52
C ILE A 88 5.37 7.58 7.90
N VAL A 89 6.28 7.47 8.86
CA VAL A 89 6.02 7.90 10.23
C VAL A 89 5.69 9.41 10.27
N SER A 90 6.50 10.20 9.57
CA SER A 90 6.25 11.65 9.51
C SER A 90 4.89 11.96 8.90
N PHE A 91 4.56 11.29 7.81
CA PHE A 91 3.30 11.53 7.12
C PHE A 91 2.10 11.14 7.98
N VAL A 92 2.20 10.00 8.67
CA VAL A 92 1.14 9.55 9.57
C VAL A 92 0.85 10.59 10.64
N HIS A 93 1.91 11.11 11.27
CA HIS A 93 1.74 12.10 12.33
C HIS A 93 1.24 13.44 11.80
N GLU A 94 1.82 13.93 10.71
CA GLU A 94 1.48 15.24 10.18
C GLU A 94 0.06 15.29 9.62
N ASN A 95 -0.43 14.19 9.11
CA ASN A 95 -1.74 14.15 8.47
C ASN A 95 -2.81 13.44 9.30
N ARG A 96 -2.47 13.04 10.51
CA ARG A 96 -3.41 12.37 11.43
C ARG A 96 -4.07 11.16 10.80
N ILE A 97 -3.25 10.31 10.22
CA ILE A 97 -3.71 9.08 9.58
C ILE A 97 -4.30 8.14 10.63
N THR A 98 -5.43 7.51 10.30
CA THR A 98 -6.08 6.57 11.21
C THR A 98 -5.89 5.11 10.79
N LEU A 99 -5.51 4.88 9.54
CA LEU A 99 -5.23 3.54 9.05
C LEU A 99 -4.09 3.60 8.03
N LEU A 100 -3.05 2.81 8.27
CA LEU A 100 -1.93 2.68 7.35
C LEU A 100 -2.07 1.35 6.61
N VAL A 101 -2.04 1.40 5.29
CA VAL A 101 -2.08 0.21 4.45
C VAL A 101 -0.75 0.08 3.73
N VAL A 102 -0.12 -1.08 3.86
CA VAL A 102 1.16 -1.36 3.22
C VAL A 102 1.10 -2.68 2.46
N GLU A 103 1.86 -2.76 1.39
CA GLU A 103 1.98 -4.01 0.62
C GLU A 103 3.13 -4.83 1.17
N SER A 104 2.91 -6.13 1.30
CA SER A 104 3.96 -7.02 1.75
C SER A 104 4.55 -7.75 0.57
N PRO A 105 5.87 -7.76 0.45
CA PRO A 105 6.50 -8.66 -0.51
C PRO A 105 6.43 -10.08 0.04
N VAL A 106 5.95 -11.00 -0.78
CA VAL A 106 5.85 -12.41 -0.40
C VAL A 106 6.92 -13.17 -1.17
N GLU A 107 7.81 -13.81 -0.45
CA GLU A 107 8.86 -14.65 -1.04
C GLU A 107 8.62 -16.07 -0.59
N HIS A 108 8.48 -17.00 -1.56
CA HIS A 108 8.27 -18.40 -1.26
C HIS A 108 7.10 -18.68 -0.32
N GLY A 109 6.05 -17.85 -0.44
CA GLY A 109 4.86 -18.01 0.40
C GLY A 109 4.96 -17.40 1.79
N HIS A 110 6.08 -16.76 2.11
CA HIS A 110 6.30 -16.17 3.41
C HIS A 110 6.64 -14.70 3.29
N LEU A 111 6.31 -13.94 4.33
CA LEU A 111 6.75 -12.55 4.41
C LEU A 111 8.26 -12.52 4.56
N SER A 112 8.90 -11.58 3.86
CA SER A 112 10.35 -11.42 3.97
C SER A 112 10.72 -10.97 5.37
N GLU A 113 11.92 -11.34 5.82
CA GLU A 113 12.41 -10.92 7.14
C GLU A 113 12.54 -9.41 7.22
N GLY A 114 12.98 -8.78 6.14
CA GLY A 114 13.07 -7.32 6.10
C GLY A 114 11.74 -6.65 6.32
N PHE A 115 10.68 -7.20 5.73
CA PHE A 115 9.36 -6.63 5.90
C PHE A 115 8.83 -6.84 7.32
N LYS A 116 9.05 -8.01 7.91
CA LYS A 116 8.67 -8.26 9.30
C LYS A 116 9.35 -7.29 10.24
N HIS A 117 10.64 -7.04 10.01
CA HIS A 117 11.40 -6.11 10.81
C HIS A 117 10.87 -4.69 10.66
N PHE A 118 10.55 -4.30 9.43
CA PHE A 118 9.93 -3.00 9.15
C PHE A 118 8.62 -2.84 9.92
N LEU A 119 7.74 -3.85 9.87
CA LEU A 119 6.46 -3.79 10.59
C LEU A 119 6.66 -3.63 12.07
N GLU A 120 7.59 -4.39 12.64
CA GLU A 120 7.86 -4.33 14.07
C GLU A 120 8.31 -2.94 14.49
N LYS A 121 9.20 -2.35 13.70
CA LYS A 121 9.72 -1.03 14.00
C LYS A 121 8.62 0.04 13.87
N ILE A 122 7.81 -0.04 12.83
CA ILE A 122 6.83 1.00 12.58
C ILE A 122 5.70 0.96 13.61
N ARG A 123 5.36 -0.23 14.13
CA ARG A 123 4.34 -0.36 15.16
C ARG A 123 4.67 0.41 16.43
N HIS A 124 5.95 0.59 16.71
CA HIS A 124 6.37 1.33 17.90
C HIS A 124 6.40 2.85 17.67
N ARG A 125 6.27 3.28 16.44
CA ARG A 125 6.42 4.69 16.11
C ARG A 125 5.11 5.38 15.73
N ILE A 126 4.06 4.61 15.45
CA ILE A 126 2.76 5.20 15.08
C ILE A 126 1.66 4.57 15.94
N ASN A 127 0.55 5.29 16.06
CA ASN A 127 -0.57 4.85 16.90
C ASN A 127 -1.78 4.36 16.10
N CYS A 128 -1.75 4.51 14.78
CA CYS A 128 -2.89 4.09 13.97
C CYS A 128 -2.81 2.59 13.67
N ARG A 129 -3.92 2.05 13.21
CA ARG A 129 -3.97 0.65 12.79
C ARG A 129 -3.16 0.47 11.52
N ILE A 130 -2.64 -0.73 11.35
CA ILE A 130 -1.86 -1.10 10.17
C ILE A 130 -2.51 -2.31 9.53
N GLU A 131 -2.78 -2.22 8.22
CA GLU A 131 -3.24 -3.36 7.44
C GLU A 131 -2.19 -3.71 6.41
N VAL A 132 -1.90 -4.99 6.32
CA VAL A 132 -0.91 -5.50 5.38
C VAL A 132 -1.65 -6.19 4.25
N VAL A 133 -1.40 -5.75 3.03
CA VAL A 133 -2.01 -6.33 1.84
C VAL A 133 -0.96 -7.17 1.14
N ASN A 134 -1.29 -8.41 0.86
CA ASN A 134 -0.39 -9.32 0.19
C ASN A 134 -0.24 -8.94 -1.28
N GLU A 135 0.91 -9.28 -1.81
CA GLU A 135 1.26 -8.95 -3.19
C GLU A 135 0.27 -9.52 -4.19
N LYS A 136 -0.35 -10.66 -3.85
CA LYS A 136 -1.39 -11.24 -4.69
C LYS A 136 -2.69 -11.27 -3.92
N PRO A 137 -3.79 -10.82 -4.51
CA PRO A 137 -5.08 -11.00 -3.84
C PRO A 137 -5.33 -12.50 -3.72
N VAL A 138 -5.89 -12.94 -2.57
CA VAL A 138 -6.27 -14.32 -2.36
C VAL A 138 -7.50 -14.58 -3.22
N ILE A 139 -7.33 -15.44 -4.15
CA ILE A 139 -8.48 -15.86 -4.95
C ILE A 139 -9.06 -17.03 -4.21
N SER A 140 -9.19 -17.26 -3.83
CA SER A 140 -9.28 -18.30 -3.28
C SER A 140 -9.47 -19.14 -3.29
N GLU A 141 -9.44 -19.10 -3.03
CA GLU A 141 -9.30 -19.93 -2.64
C GLU A 141 -9.38 -20.04 -1.88
N ARG A 142 -10.00 -19.96 -1.66
CA ARG A 142 -10.02 -20.41 -0.79
C ARG A 142 -9.63 -20.68 -0.04
N LYS A 143 -10.03 -20.73 -0.10
CA LYS A 143 -9.67 -21.35 0.61
C LYS A 143 -9.25 -21.33 1.31
N GLU A 144 -9.90 -21.30 1.22
CA GLU A 144 -9.39 -21.63 1.86
C GLU A 144 -9.01 -21.30 2.50
N ASP A 145 -10.02 -21.34 2.44
CA ASP A 145 -9.44 -21.36 3.12
C ASP A 145 -9.24 -20.79 3.62
N SER A 146 -10.17 -20.68 3.46
CA SER A 146 -9.76 -20.55 4.01
C SER A 146 -9.69 -19.93 4.29
N SER A 147 -10.65 -19.96 4.00
CA SER A 147 -10.32 -19.90 4.29
C SER A 147 -10.34 -19.48 4.18
N VAL A 148 -11.28 -19.48 3.75
CA VAL A 148 -11.02 -19.67 3.61
C VAL A 148 -11.06 -19.69 3.39
N ALA A 149 -11.99 -19.51 2.98
CA ALA A 149 -11.65 -19.97 2.79
C ALA A 149 -11.76 -20.09 2.56
N SER A 150 -12.83 -20.06 2.15
CA SER A 150 -12.64 -20.70 1.92
C SER A 150 -12.79 -20.95 1.51
N VAL A 151 -13.50 -20.80 1.00
CA VAL A 151 -13.40 -21.58 0.55
C VAL A 151 -13.61 -21.99 0.22
N PRO A 152 -14.26 -22.02 -0.36
CA PRO A 152 -14.20 -22.75 -0.62
C PRO A 152 -14.19 -23.05 -1.01
N THR A 153 -15.05 -23.04 -1.49
CA THR A 153 -14.76 -23.78 -1.77
C THR A 153 -14.69 -24.08 -2.26
N ASP A 154 -15.38 -23.96 -2.70
CA ASP A 154 -15.01 -24.63 -3.02
C ASP A 154 -14.83 -24.91 -3.50
N SER A 155 -15.57 -24.80 -3.88
CA SER A 155 -15.18 -25.42 -4.13
C SER A 155 -14.95 -25.61 -4.41
N GLY A 156 -15.58 -25.48 -4.73
CA GLY A 156 -15.26 -26.06 -4.74
C GLY A 156 -14.96 -25.92 -4.91
N LYS A 157 -15.48 -25.93 -4.97
CA LYS A 157 -15.09 -26.12 -4.89
C LYS A 157 -14.74 -26.13 -4.99
#